data_9d182696c1ef8bc9d674d15ed80a9b56
#
_entry.id   9d182696c1ef8bc9d674d15ed80a9b56
#
_cell.length_a   1.000
_cell.length_b   1.000
_cell.length_c   1.000
_cell.angle_alpha   90.00
_cell.angle_beta   90.00
_cell.angle_gamma   90.00
#
_symmetry.space_group_name_H-M   'P 1'
#
loop_
_entity.id
_entity.type
_entity.pdbx_description
1 polymer ?
#
loop_
_entity_poly.entity_id
_entity_poly.type
_entity_poly.pdbx_seq_one_letter_code
_entity_poly.pdbx_strand_id
1 'polypeptide(L)'
;MPIEFRSVSKRFADGTIAVDDFSLVVPSRKTTVLVGSSGSGKTTLLRMINRMETPTSGQILIDDEDIAHAAPVPLRRRIGYVMQNSGLLPHRTVLDNVATVPRLTGVPRKAANERALELLDTVGLDRELARRYPAELSGGQQQRVGVARGLAVDPNILLMDEPFGAVDPIVRADLQQELLRLQHELGKTVVFVTHDIDEAFLLGDQVVILEKGARIAQQGHPKEILANPASDFVASFIGVDRGKRRLSVDHLEGDNALLVDGAGYAAGVLTAPGGRLAYRISDKTVQAGDA
;
A
#
# COMPACT_ATOMS: atom_id res chain seq x y z
N MET A 1 9.51 4.39 15.11
CA MET A 1 10.67 3.65 14.56
C MET A 1 10.83 4.05 13.09
N PRO A 2 11.73 4.99 12.76
CA PRO A 2 12.08 5.28 11.39
C PRO A 2 12.89 4.13 10.79
N ILE A 3 12.88 4.02 9.45
CA ILE A 3 13.74 3.07 8.72
C ILE A 3 14.62 3.89 7.80
N GLU A 4 15.91 3.63 7.77
CA GLU A 4 16.84 4.35 6.90
C GLU A 4 17.62 3.36 6.03
N PHE A 5 17.62 3.61 4.73
CA PHE A 5 18.50 2.96 3.76
C PHE A 5 19.68 3.90 3.48
N ARG A 6 20.90 3.41 3.62
CA ARG A 6 22.15 4.14 3.35
C ARG A 6 22.93 3.45 2.25
N SER A 7 22.93 4.02 1.04
CA SER A 7 23.66 3.54 -0.15
C SER A 7 23.52 2.03 -0.38
N VAL A 8 22.27 1.54 -0.30
CA VAL A 8 21.97 0.11 -0.37
C VAL A 8 21.98 -0.36 -1.81
N SER A 9 22.73 -1.44 -2.07
CA SER A 9 22.67 -2.13 -3.36
C SER A 9 22.36 -3.62 -3.20
N LYS A 10 21.69 -4.20 -4.19
CA LYS A 10 21.42 -5.64 -4.26
C LYS A 10 21.66 -6.14 -5.67
N ARG A 11 22.64 -7.04 -5.77
CA ARG A 11 22.95 -7.83 -6.97
C ARG A 11 22.68 -9.29 -6.67
N PHE A 12 21.90 -9.95 -7.50
CA PHE A 12 21.66 -11.39 -7.41
C PHE A 12 22.82 -12.20 -8.08
N ALA A 13 22.85 -13.50 -7.81
CA ALA A 13 23.91 -14.39 -8.31
C ALA A 13 23.92 -14.52 -9.85
N ASP A 14 22.78 -14.30 -10.50
CA ASP A 14 22.63 -14.26 -11.96
C ASP A 14 23.13 -12.96 -12.60
N GLY A 15 23.67 -12.03 -11.80
CA GLY A 15 24.15 -10.71 -12.23
C GLY A 15 23.07 -9.62 -12.27
N THR A 16 21.81 -9.94 -12.02
CA THR A 16 20.70 -8.97 -12.00
C THR A 16 20.91 -7.95 -10.87
N ILE A 17 20.90 -6.65 -11.22
CA ILE A 17 20.93 -5.55 -10.25
C ILE A 17 19.47 -5.15 -9.98
N ALA A 18 18.97 -5.52 -8.81
CA ALA A 18 17.61 -5.18 -8.39
C ALA A 18 17.53 -3.82 -7.68
N VAL A 19 18.61 -3.44 -6.99
CA VAL A 19 18.74 -2.16 -6.28
C VAL A 19 20.16 -1.64 -6.49
N ASP A 20 20.30 -0.37 -6.86
CA ASP A 20 21.57 0.28 -7.14
C ASP A 20 21.67 1.60 -6.39
N ASP A 21 22.55 1.65 -5.39
CA ASP A 21 22.86 2.84 -4.54
C ASP A 21 21.60 3.56 -3.99
N PHE A 22 20.70 2.81 -3.41
CA PHE A 22 19.44 3.34 -2.89
C PHE A 22 19.60 3.94 -1.50
N SER A 23 19.16 5.20 -1.33
CA SER A 23 19.12 5.87 -0.03
C SER A 23 17.75 6.50 0.19
N LEU A 24 17.12 6.21 1.34
CA LEU A 24 15.78 6.69 1.70
C LEU A 24 15.60 6.69 3.20
N VAL A 25 14.92 7.72 3.72
CA VAL A 25 14.38 7.72 5.08
C VAL A 25 12.87 7.50 5.04
N VAL A 26 12.41 6.43 5.69
CA VAL A 26 11.00 6.14 5.94
C VAL A 26 10.65 6.75 7.29
N PRO A 27 9.81 7.79 7.34
CA PRO A 27 9.48 8.47 8.59
C PRO A 27 8.64 7.58 9.51
N SER A 28 8.90 7.72 10.82
CA SER A 28 8.13 7.00 11.85
C SER A 28 6.65 7.38 11.83
N ARG A 29 5.78 6.41 12.05
CA ARG A 29 4.31 6.61 12.17
C ARG A 29 3.66 7.21 10.94
N LYS A 30 4.25 6.99 9.77
CA LYS A 30 3.78 7.44 8.47
C LYS A 30 3.68 6.26 7.51
N THR A 31 2.86 6.42 6.49
CA THR A 31 2.80 5.49 5.36
C THR A 31 3.74 5.98 4.28
N THR A 32 4.81 5.25 4.00
CA THR A 32 5.66 5.45 2.83
C THR A 32 5.30 4.44 1.77
N VAL A 33 4.93 4.91 0.59
CA VAL A 33 4.56 4.07 -0.55
C VAL A 33 5.68 4.04 -1.56
N LEU A 34 6.20 2.86 -1.85
CA LEU A 34 7.13 2.59 -2.95
C LEU A 34 6.31 2.19 -4.19
N VAL A 35 6.30 3.02 -5.22
CA VAL A 35 5.54 2.77 -6.45
C VAL A 35 6.45 2.78 -7.66
N GLY A 36 6.12 1.98 -8.67
CA GLY A 36 6.90 1.87 -9.92
C GLY A 36 6.52 0.64 -10.72
N SER A 37 7.05 0.51 -11.92
CA SER A 37 6.81 -0.63 -12.81
C SER A 37 7.28 -1.97 -12.21
N SER A 38 6.81 -3.07 -12.77
CA SER A 38 7.31 -4.40 -12.40
C SER A 38 8.82 -4.48 -12.62
N GLY A 39 9.53 -5.11 -11.67
CA GLY A 39 11.00 -5.21 -11.72
C GLY A 39 11.76 -3.94 -11.31
N SER A 40 11.12 -2.89 -10.81
CA SER A 40 11.81 -1.70 -10.29
C SER A 40 12.50 -1.89 -8.94
N GLY A 41 12.45 -3.07 -8.30
CA GLY A 41 13.15 -3.37 -7.06
C GLY A 41 12.33 -3.21 -5.77
N LYS A 42 11.07 -2.79 -5.82
CA LYS A 42 10.20 -2.51 -4.67
C LYS A 42 10.11 -3.66 -3.65
N THR A 43 9.73 -4.85 -4.11
CA THR A 43 9.65 -6.06 -3.27
C THR A 43 11.01 -6.43 -2.67
N THR A 44 12.10 -6.21 -3.41
CA THR A 44 13.46 -6.45 -2.92
C THR A 44 13.79 -5.49 -1.77
N LEU A 45 13.49 -4.19 -1.92
CA LEU A 45 13.65 -3.20 -0.85
C LEU A 45 12.83 -3.59 0.39
N LEU A 46 11.56 -3.96 0.20
CA LEU A 46 10.69 -4.38 1.29
C LEU A 46 11.26 -5.61 2.03
N ARG A 47 11.73 -6.62 1.29
CA ARG A 47 12.30 -7.85 1.85
C ARG A 47 13.65 -7.64 2.52
N MET A 48 14.37 -6.59 2.20
CA MET A 48 15.60 -6.24 2.90
C MET A 48 15.33 -5.68 4.30
N ILE A 49 14.23 -4.96 4.53
CA ILE A 49 13.87 -4.43 5.87
C ILE A 49 13.71 -5.55 6.90
N ASN A 50 13.10 -6.68 6.50
CA ASN A 50 12.89 -7.82 7.40
C ASN A 50 13.98 -8.91 7.27
N ARG A 51 15.06 -8.62 6.54
CA ARG A 51 16.17 -9.53 6.28
C ARG A 51 15.76 -10.85 5.60
N MET A 52 14.66 -10.86 4.83
CA MET A 52 14.41 -11.96 3.88
C MET A 52 15.38 -11.93 2.72
N GLU A 53 15.82 -10.71 2.34
CA GLU A 53 16.94 -10.47 1.44
C GLU A 53 18.04 -9.74 2.19
N THR A 54 19.31 -9.99 1.82
CA THR A 54 20.46 -9.29 2.37
C THR A 54 21.01 -8.36 1.30
N PRO A 55 21.28 -7.09 1.59
CA PRO A 55 21.94 -6.19 0.65
C PRO A 55 23.34 -6.71 0.30
N THR A 56 23.83 -6.41 -0.91
CA THR A 56 25.20 -6.70 -1.34
C THR A 56 26.17 -5.67 -0.76
N SER A 57 25.70 -4.42 -0.61
CA SER A 57 26.44 -3.32 0.02
C SER A 57 25.46 -2.32 0.62
N GLY A 58 25.99 -1.38 1.42
CA GLY A 58 25.19 -0.40 2.17
C GLY A 58 24.64 -0.94 3.47
N GLN A 59 23.81 -0.15 4.14
CA GLN A 59 23.26 -0.45 5.46
C GLN A 59 21.77 -0.11 5.50
N ILE A 60 21.02 -0.87 6.32
CA ILE A 60 19.62 -0.58 6.63
C ILE A 60 19.51 -0.47 8.15
N LEU A 61 19.01 0.66 8.60
CA LEU A 61 18.84 0.94 10.02
C LEU A 61 17.35 1.00 10.38
N ILE A 62 17.02 0.51 11.57
CA ILE A 62 15.71 0.68 12.21
C ILE A 62 15.99 1.30 13.58
N ASP A 63 15.45 2.51 13.84
CA ASP A 63 15.74 3.27 15.07
C ASP A 63 17.26 3.45 15.29
N ASP A 64 18.00 3.82 14.24
CA ASP A 64 19.46 4.01 14.22
C ASP A 64 20.29 2.74 14.45
N GLU A 65 19.68 1.57 14.64
CA GLU A 65 20.36 0.28 14.77
C GLU A 65 20.45 -0.44 13.41
N ASP A 66 21.69 -0.84 13.02
CA ASP A 66 21.91 -1.62 11.80
C ASP A 66 21.34 -3.03 11.97
N ILE A 67 20.32 -3.34 11.13
CA ILE A 67 19.67 -4.65 11.17
C ILE A 67 20.56 -5.81 10.75
N ALA A 68 21.70 -5.57 10.12
CA ALA A 68 22.67 -6.61 9.77
C ALA A 68 23.15 -7.38 11.01
N HIS A 69 23.22 -6.71 12.15
CA HIS A 69 23.65 -7.28 13.43
C HIS A 69 22.50 -7.94 14.22
N ALA A 70 21.24 -7.67 13.85
CA ALA A 70 20.08 -8.27 14.53
C ALA A 70 19.91 -9.74 14.13
N ALA A 71 19.51 -10.61 15.06
CA ALA A 71 19.12 -11.98 14.73
C ALA A 71 17.86 -11.98 13.84
N PRO A 72 17.85 -12.67 12.66
CA PRO A 72 16.76 -12.56 11.68
C PRO A 72 15.39 -12.98 12.22
N VAL A 73 15.31 -14.05 13.00
CA VAL A 73 14.03 -14.57 13.51
C VAL A 73 13.38 -13.62 14.52
N PRO A 74 14.08 -13.12 15.56
CA PRO A 74 13.53 -12.08 16.45
C PRO A 74 13.13 -10.81 15.72
N LEU A 75 13.92 -10.35 14.73
CA LEU A 75 13.58 -9.16 13.93
C LEU A 75 12.25 -9.36 13.19
N ARG A 76 12.12 -10.47 12.44
CA ARG A 76 10.89 -10.78 11.67
C ARG A 76 9.65 -10.91 12.54
N ARG A 77 9.78 -11.40 13.78
CA ARG A 77 8.67 -11.52 14.72
C ARG A 77 8.15 -10.18 15.25
N ARG A 78 8.96 -9.11 15.15
CA ARG A 78 8.59 -7.74 15.56
C ARG A 78 8.06 -6.88 14.41
N ILE A 79 8.14 -7.38 13.17
CA ILE A 79 7.71 -6.69 11.96
C ILE A 79 6.46 -7.41 11.43
N GLY A 80 5.38 -6.67 11.23
CA GLY A 80 4.22 -7.20 10.52
C GLY A 80 4.51 -7.30 9.02
N TYR A 81 4.13 -8.42 8.40
CA TYR A 81 4.32 -8.60 6.96
C TYR A 81 3.05 -9.10 6.30
N VAL A 82 2.52 -8.32 5.37
CA VAL A 82 1.35 -8.65 4.55
C VAL A 82 1.81 -8.96 3.14
N MET A 83 1.57 -10.19 2.70
CA MET A 83 2.02 -10.71 1.40
C MET A 83 0.95 -10.45 0.32
N GLN A 84 1.38 -10.33 -0.93
CA GLN A 84 0.52 -10.15 -2.10
C GLN A 84 -0.62 -11.19 -2.18
N ASN A 85 -0.31 -12.47 -1.97
CA ASN A 85 -1.26 -13.57 -1.99
C ASN A 85 -1.73 -13.99 -0.59
N SER A 86 -1.90 -13.04 0.34
CA SER A 86 -2.22 -13.26 1.76
C SER A 86 -1.28 -14.24 2.50
N GLY A 87 -0.74 -15.25 1.83
CA GLY A 87 0.19 -16.24 2.38
C GLY A 87 -0.36 -17.00 3.59
N LEU A 88 -1.67 -17.24 3.61
CA LEU A 88 -2.32 -17.99 4.70
C LEU A 88 -1.92 -19.47 4.66
N LEU A 89 -1.80 -20.07 5.83
CA LEU A 89 -1.56 -21.50 5.98
C LEU A 89 -2.85 -22.26 5.66
N PRO A 90 -2.91 -23.01 4.53
CA PRO A 90 -4.17 -23.57 4.03
C PRO A 90 -4.78 -24.64 4.97
N HIS A 91 -3.94 -25.30 5.77
CA HIS A 91 -4.31 -26.34 6.74
C HIS A 91 -4.62 -25.77 8.13
N ARG A 92 -4.63 -24.46 8.29
CA ARG A 92 -4.96 -23.76 9.52
C ARG A 92 -6.24 -22.96 9.35
N THR A 93 -7.04 -22.87 10.42
CA THR A 93 -8.22 -22.00 10.45
C THR A 93 -7.79 -20.53 10.38
N VAL A 94 -8.75 -19.63 10.13
CA VAL A 94 -8.55 -18.18 10.19
C VAL A 94 -7.96 -17.76 11.53
N LEU A 95 -8.56 -18.21 12.63
CA LEU A 95 -8.10 -17.95 13.99
C LEU A 95 -6.65 -18.41 14.19
N ASP A 96 -6.32 -19.63 13.76
CA ASP A 96 -4.98 -20.17 13.90
C ASP A 96 -3.96 -19.45 13.01
N ASN A 97 -4.35 -18.97 11.84
CA ASN A 97 -3.50 -18.13 10.99
C ASN A 97 -3.11 -16.85 11.70
N VAL A 98 -4.08 -16.10 12.24
CA VAL A 98 -3.82 -14.85 12.97
C VAL A 98 -3.02 -15.09 14.25
N ALA A 99 -3.39 -16.11 15.04
CA ALA A 99 -2.73 -16.43 16.30
C ALA A 99 -1.34 -17.08 16.15
N THR A 100 -0.88 -17.36 14.91
CA THR A 100 0.38 -18.08 14.68
C THR A 100 1.58 -17.34 15.26
N VAL A 101 1.77 -16.05 14.93
CA VAL A 101 2.96 -15.31 15.37
C VAL A 101 2.96 -15.04 16.87
N PRO A 102 1.86 -14.62 17.51
CA PRO A 102 1.77 -14.53 18.97
C PRO A 102 2.18 -15.83 19.69
N ARG A 103 1.70 -16.97 19.22
CA ARG A 103 2.07 -18.28 19.80
C ARG A 103 3.55 -18.61 19.63
N LEU A 104 4.15 -18.25 18.49
CA LEU A 104 5.59 -18.40 18.23
C LEU A 104 6.45 -17.47 19.09
N THR A 105 5.88 -16.39 19.61
CA THR A 105 6.54 -15.46 20.54
C THR A 105 6.29 -15.81 22.01
N GLY A 106 5.62 -16.93 22.30
CA GLY A 106 5.39 -17.43 23.65
C GLY A 106 4.11 -16.92 24.33
N VAL A 107 3.23 -16.22 23.59
CA VAL A 107 1.93 -15.81 24.13
C VAL A 107 1.07 -17.07 24.37
N PRO A 108 0.45 -17.21 25.55
CA PRO A 108 -0.43 -18.32 25.85
C PRO A 108 -1.57 -18.46 24.83
N ARG A 109 -1.92 -19.71 24.48
CA ARG A 109 -2.90 -20.00 23.42
C ARG A 109 -4.22 -19.24 23.60
N LYS A 110 -4.72 -19.13 24.83
CA LYS A 110 -5.96 -18.42 25.13
C LYS A 110 -5.84 -16.94 24.76
N ALA A 111 -4.82 -16.25 25.26
CA ALA A 111 -4.59 -14.83 24.97
C ALA A 111 -4.33 -14.57 23.48
N ALA A 112 -3.56 -15.45 22.81
CA ALA A 112 -3.33 -15.33 21.37
C ALA A 112 -4.64 -15.47 20.55
N ASN A 113 -5.56 -16.34 21.00
CA ASN A 113 -6.86 -16.51 20.35
C ASN A 113 -7.79 -15.31 20.60
N GLU A 114 -7.83 -14.79 21.84
CA GLU A 114 -8.60 -13.59 22.18
C GLU A 114 -8.12 -12.41 21.32
N ARG A 115 -6.80 -12.18 21.27
CA ARG A 115 -6.22 -11.15 20.41
C ARG A 115 -6.53 -11.34 18.93
N ALA A 116 -6.52 -12.58 18.44
CA ALA A 116 -6.87 -12.88 17.05
C ALA A 116 -8.34 -12.53 16.76
N LEU A 117 -9.28 -12.80 17.65
CA LEU A 117 -10.70 -12.43 17.49
C LEU A 117 -10.89 -10.91 17.48
N GLU A 118 -10.21 -10.18 18.38
CA GLU A 118 -10.23 -8.71 18.37
C GLU A 118 -9.74 -8.14 17.04
N LEU A 119 -8.68 -8.74 16.48
CA LEU A 119 -8.13 -8.29 15.21
C LEU A 119 -9.03 -8.64 14.01
N LEU A 120 -9.82 -9.72 14.08
CA LEU A 120 -10.84 -9.98 13.06
C LEU A 120 -11.90 -8.87 13.06
N ASP A 121 -12.37 -8.45 14.24
CA ASP A 121 -13.28 -7.31 14.34
C ASP A 121 -12.63 -6.02 13.79
N THR A 122 -11.35 -5.80 14.16
CA THR A 122 -10.57 -4.63 13.75
C THR A 122 -10.46 -4.51 12.22
N VAL A 123 -10.33 -5.64 11.51
CA VAL A 123 -10.27 -5.64 10.04
C VAL A 123 -11.64 -5.86 9.37
N GLY A 124 -12.73 -5.70 10.12
CA GLY A 124 -14.10 -5.82 9.61
C GLY A 124 -14.49 -7.23 9.15
N LEU A 125 -13.99 -8.27 9.82
CA LEU A 125 -14.37 -9.67 9.58
C LEU A 125 -15.23 -10.20 10.72
N ASP A 126 -16.32 -10.89 10.35
CA ASP A 126 -17.16 -11.57 11.31
C ASP A 126 -16.39 -12.66 12.06
N ARG A 127 -16.55 -12.72 13.38
CA ARG A 127 -15.95 -13.76 14.24
C ARG A 127 -16.38 -15.20 13.88
N GLU A 128 -17.52 -15.37 13.23
CA GLU A 128 -17.97 -16.67 12.74
C GLU A 128 -16.99 -17.27 11.73
N LEU A 129 -16.25 -16.43 11.00
CA LEU A 129 -15.22 -16.85 10.05
C LEU A 129 -13.99 -17.45 10.75
N ALA A 130 -13.80 -17.24 12.05
CA ALA A 130 -12.63 -17.70 12.79
C ALA A 130 -12.36 -19.21 12.67
N ARG A 131 -13.40 -20.01 12.49
CA ARG A 131 -13.31 -21.47 12.36
C ARG A 131 -13.14 -21.96 10.93
N ARG A 132 -13.31 -21.10 9.92
CA ARG A 132 -13.16 -21.44 8.51
C ARG A 132 -11.70 -21.60 8.12
N TYR A 133 -11.47 -22.30 7.03
CA TYR A 133 -10.17 -22.43 6.39
C TYR A 133 -10.04 -21.40 5.25
N PRO A 134 -8.81 -21.05 4.84
CA PRO A 134 -8.60 -20.08 3.76
C PRO A 134 -9.37 -20.38 2.47
N ALA A 135 -9.50 -21.64 2.09
CA ALA A 135 -10.25 -22.05 0.89
C ALA A 135 -11.76 -21.74 0.94
N GLU A 136 -12.31 -21.47 2.11
CA GLU A 136 -13.73 -21.14 2.33
C GLU A 136 -13.97 -19.63 2.35
N LEU A 137 -12.93 -18.81 2.09
CA LEU A 137 -12.96 -17.35 2.13
C LEU A 137 -12.83 -16.74 0.73
N SER A 138 -13.47 -15.60 0.52
CA SER A 138 -13.20 -14.76 -0.65
C SER A 138 -11.76 -14.21 -0.61
N GLY A 139 -11.22 -13.78 -1.76
CA GLY A 139 -9.88 -13.18 -1.84
C GLY A 139 -9.72 -11.97 -0.92
N GLY A 140 -10.72 -11.09 -0.83
CA GLY A 140 -10.73 -9.94 0.07
C GLY A 140 -10.75 -10.36 1.55
N GLN A 141 -11.53 -11.40 1.91
CA GLN A 141 -11.51 -11.94 3.27
C GLN A 141 -10.15 -12.53 3.63
N GLN A 142 -9.53 -13.31 2.72
CA GLN A 142 -8.18 -13.82 2.92
C GLN A 142 -7.16 -12.70 3.14
N GLN A 143 -7.29 -11.61 2.39
CA GLN A 143 -6.40 -10.47 2.52
C GLN A 143 -6.57 -9.77 3.88
N ARG A 144 -7.82 -9.55 4.33
CA ARG A 144 -8.10 -9.03 5.68
C ARG A 144 -7.51 -9.92 6.79
N VAL A 145 -7.61 -11.25 6.65
CA VAL A 145 -6.95 -12.19 7.57
C VAL A 145 -5.42 -12.02 7.53
N GLY A 146 -4.83 -11.80 6.36
CA GLY A 146 -3.41 -11.49 6.18
C GLY A 146 -2.98 -10.21 6.91
N VAL A 147 -3.80 -9.15 6.84
CA VAL A 147 -3.59 -7.90 7.59
C VAL A 147 -3.70 -8.15 9.09
N ALA A 148 -4.77 -8.82 9.56
CA ALA A 148 -4.94 -9.18 10.97
C ALA A 148 -3.74 -9.97 11.52
N ARG A 149 -3.23 -10.94 10.75
CA ARG A 149 -2.02 -11.68 11.11
C ARG A 149 -0.79 -10.77 11.20
N GLY A 150 -0.63 -9.84 10.27
CA GLY A 150 0.45 -8.84 10.29
C GLY A 150 0.43 -7.97 11.55
N LEU A 151 -0.76 -7.66 12.07
CA LEU A 151 -0.99 -6.85 13.27
C LEU A 151 -0.97 -7.66 14.59
N ALA A 152 -0.90 -8.99 14.53
CA ALA A 152 -1.17 -9.86 15.67
C ALA A 152 -0.21 -9.68 16.86
N VAL A 153 1.03 -9.29 16.60
CA VAL A 153 2.07 -9.01 17.63
C VAL A 153 2.19 -7.52 17.96
N ASP A 154 1.22 -6.72 17.54
CA ASP A 154 1.24 -5.26 17.69
C ASP A 154 2.56 -4.61 17.21
N PRO A 155 2.96 -4.86 15.94
CA PRO A 155 4.25 -4.41 15.44
C PRO A 155 4.27 -2.88 15.31
N ASN A 156 5.45 -2.26 15.49
CA ASN A 156 5.65 -0.84 15.19
C ASN A 156 5.86 -0.58 13.69
N ILE A 157 6.28 -1.60 12.94
CA ILE A 157 6.52 -1.55 11.49
C ILE A 157 5.64 -2.58 10.80
N LEU A 158 4.93 -2.14 9.78
CA LEU A 158 4.08 -2.98 8.92
C LEU A 158 4.56 -2.88 7.47
N LEU A 159 4.97 -3.99 6.91
CA LEU A 159 5.40 -4.10 5.52
C LEU A 159 4.28 -4.74 4.69
N MET A 160 3.91 -4.12 3.58
CA MET A 160 2.84 -4.58 2.70
C MET A 160 3.33 -4.70 1.26
N ASP A 161 3.33 -5.92 0.72
CA ASP A 161 3.79 -6.24 -0.63
C ASP A 161 2.60 -6.44 -1.56
N GLU A 162 2.22 -5.42 -2.33
CA GLU A 162 1.07 -5.41 -3.26
C GLU A 162 -0.22 -6.02 -2.68
N PRO A 163 -0.67 -5.58 -1.48
CA PRO A 163 -1.71 -6.29 -0.73
C PRO A 163 -3.08 -6.31 -1.44
N PHE A 164 -3.30 -5.45 -2.43
CA PHE A 164 -4.60 -5.34 -3.11
C PHE A 164 -4.56 -5.81 -4.57
N GLY A 165 -3.42 -6.34 -5.05
CA GLY A 165 -3.23 -6.71 -6.45
C GLY A 165 -4.17 -7.82 -6.97
N ALA A 166 -4.64 -8.70 -6.09
CA ALA A 166 -5.52 -9.82 -6.43
C ALA A 166 -6.99 -9.63 -5.96
N VAL A 167 -7.37 -8.41 -5.59
CA VAL A 167 -8.68 -8.09 -5.03
C VAL A 167 -9.53 -7.31 -6.06
N ASP A 168 -10.81 -7.63 -6.14
CA ASP A 168 -11.73 -6.90 -7.02
C ASP A 168 -11.87 -5.41 -6.63
N PRO A 169 -12.22 -4.51 -7.57
CA PRO A 169 -12.18 -3.06 -7.34
C PRO A 169 -13.07 -2.57 -6.18
N ILE A 170 -14.24 -3.20 -5.95
CA ILE A 170 -15.15 -2.78 -4.89
C ILE A 170 -14.56 -3.11 -3.53
N VAL A 171 -14.15 -4.38 -3.35
CA VAL A 171 -13.54 -4.85 -2.10
C VAL A 171 -12.19 -4.15 -1.85
N ARG A 172 -11.44 -3.80 -2.92
CA ARG A 172 -10.21 -3.03 -2.82
C ARG A 172 -10.45 -1.66 -2.18
N ALA A 173 -11.47 -0.93 -2.63
CA ALA A 173 -11.81 0.38 -2.07
C ALA A 173 -12.12 0.29 -0.57
N ASP A 174 -12.88 -0.72 -0.13
CA ASP A 174 -13.18 -0.96 1.29
C ASP A 174 -11.90 -1.26 2.10
N LEU A 175 -11.00 -2.08 1.55
CA LEU A 175 -9.72 -2.43 2.20
C LEU A 175 -8.78 -1.22 2.32
N GLN A 176 -8.77 -0.34 1.32
CA GLN A 176 -7.98 0.89 1.35
C GLN A 176 -8.50 1.85 2.42
N GLN A 177 -9.81 2.03 2.53
CA GLN A 177 -10.41 2.85 3.59
C GLN A 177 -10.12 2.27 4.98
N GLU A 178 -10.21 0.95 5.13
CA GLU A 178 -9.89 0.27 6.38
C GLU A 178 -8.41 0.44 6.76
N LEU A 179 -7.49 0.35 5.79
CA LEU A 179 -6.07 0.59 6.03
C LEU A 179 -5.80 2.03 6.48
N LEU A 180 -6.44 3.03 5.86
CA LEU A 180 -6.34 4.44 6.27
C LEU A 180 -6.83 4.63 7.71
N ARG A 181 -7.98 4.03 8.05
CA ARG A 181 -8.52 4.06 9.41
C ARG A 181 -7.55 3.44 10.40
N LEU A 182 -7.06 2.24 10.13
CA LEU A 182 -6.10 1.52 10.98
C LEU A 182 -4.80 2.30 11.16
N GLN A 183 -4.28 2.92 10.09
CA GLN A 183 -3.07 3.74 10.18
C GLN A 183 -3.27 4.95 11.09
N HIS A 184 -4.41 5.64 10.96
CA HIS A 184 -4.74 6.78 11.81
C HIS A 184 -4.90 6.37 13.28
N GLU A 185 -5.58 5.25 13.57
CA GLU A 185 -5.83 4.77 14.93
C GLU A 185 -4.58 4.18 15.59
N LEU A 186 -3.80 3.40 14.86
CA LEU A 186 -2.69 2.64 15.43
C LEU A 186 -1.33 3.36 15.34
N GLY A 187 -1.19 4.36 14.47
CA GLY A 187 0.03 5.15 14.33
C GLY A 187 1.27 4.31 14.01
N LYS A 188 1.14 3.30 13.14
CA LYS A 188 2.25 2.41 12.76
C LYS A 188 3.12 3.04 11.66
N THR A 189 4.38 2.64 11.59
CA THR A 189 5.23 2.92 10.42
C THR A 189 4.91 1.89 9.35
N VAL A 190 4.35 2.34 8.22
CA VAL A 190 3.93 1.46 7.13
C VAL A 190 4.84 1.67 5.93
N VAL A 191 5.38 0.58 5.38
CA VAL A 191 6.01 0.57 4.04
C VAL A 191 5.11 -0.24 3.12
N PHE A 192 4.52 0.44 2.16
CA PHE A 192 3.57 -0.12 1.23
C PHE A 192 4.16 -0.19 -0.17
N VAL A 193 4.08 -1.32 -0.83
CA VAL A 193 4.52 -1.51 -2.21
C VAL A 193 3.32 -1.70 -3.11
N THR A 194 3.27 -0.96 -4.21
CA THR A 194 2.26 -1.11 -5.26
C THR A 194 2.84 -0.75 -6.64
N HIS A 195 2.15 -1.16 -7.69
CA HIS A 195 2.37 -0.67 -9.05
C HIS A 195 1.28 0.34 -9.47
N ASP A 196 0.30 0.58 -8.61
CA ASP A 196 -0.84 1.47 -8.85
C ASP A 196 -0.55 2.86 -8.22
N ILE A 197 -0.51 3.90 -9.08
CA ILE A 197 -0.21 5.26 -8.64
C ILE A 197 -1.37 5.88 -7.85
N ASP A 198 -2.61 5.49 -8.16
CA ASP A 198 -3.79 6.00 -7.47
C ASP A 198 -3.82 5.46 -6.04
N GLU A 199 -3.45 4.19 -5.84
CA GLU A 199 -3.23 3.63 -4.48
C GLU A 199 -2.14 4.39 -3.73
N ALA A 200 -1.01 4.67 -4.41
CA ALA A 200 0.11 5.37 -3.77
C ALA A 200 -0.30 6.77 -3.30
N PHE A 201 -1.08 7.48 -4.09
CA PHE A 201 -1.55 8.83 -3.74
C PHE A 201 -2.67 8.83 -2.71
N LEU A 202 -3.49 7.80 -2.69
CA LEU A 202 -4.55 7.64 -1.69
C LEU A 202 -3.99 7.32 -0.30
N LEU A 203 -3.00 6.42 -0.23
CA LEU A 203 -2.54 5.81 1.02
C LEU A 203 -1.28 6.47 1.59
N GLY A 204 -0.46 7.12 0.75
CA GLY A 204 0.87 7.59 1.13
C GLY A 204 0.88 8.96 1.81
N ASP A 205 1.52 9.05 2.97
CA ASP A 205 2.04 10.32 3.51
C ASP A 205 3.29 10.75 2.72
N GLN A 206 4.10 9.77 2.31
CA GLN A 206 5.26 9.92 1.45
C GLN A 206 5.15 8.91 0.31
N VAL A 207 5.29 9.38 -0.93
CA VAL A 207 5.33 8.53 -2.12
C VAL A 207 6.74 8.59 -2.71
N VAL A 208 7.27 7.43 -3.07
CA VAL A 208 8.59 7.26 -3.70
C VAL A 208 8.38 6.55 -5.03
N ILE A 209 8.54 7.29 -6.12
CA ILE A 209 8.40 6.77 -7.48
C ILE A 209 9.74 6.18 -7.91
N LEU A 210 9.75 4.89 -8.25
CA LEU A 210 10.94 4.13 -8.56
C LEU A 210 11.01 3.75 -10.04
N GLU A 211 12.17 3.99 -10.63
CA GLU A 211 12.59 3.41 -11.90
C GLU A 211 13.33 2.08 -11.67
N LYS A 212 13.75 1.44 -12.76
CA LYS A 212 14.52 0.19 -12.74
C LYS A 212 15.80 0.35 -11.89
N GLY A 213 16.13 -0.68 -11.12
CA GLY A 213 17.27 -0.65 -10.20
C GLY A 213 16.99 0.13 -8.90
N ALA A 214 15.74 0.36 -8.57
CA ALA A 214 15.27 1.13 -7.42
C ALA A 214 15.74 2.61 -7.44
N ARG A 215 16.07 3.17 -8.61
CA ARG A 215 16.42 4.57 -8.71
C ARG A 215 15.21 5.44 -8.39
N ILE A 216 15.37 6.36 -7.45
CA ILE A 216 14.32 7.31 -7.08
C ILE A 216 14.16 8.35 -8.19
N ALA A 217 13.03 8.31 -8.92
CA ALA A 217 12.69 9.33 -9.90
C ALA A 217 12.15 10.60 -9.24
N GLN A 218 11.31 10.42 -8.21
CA GLN A 218 10.82 11.51 -7.36
C GLN A 218 10.31 10.94 -6.03
N GLN A 219 10.42 11.72 -4.97
CA GLN A 219 9.81 11.44 -3.68
C GLN A 219 9.21 12.70 -3.07
N GLY A 220 8.13 12.55 -2.30
CA GLY A 220 7.48 13.66 -1.62
C GLY A 220 6.05 13.33 -1.20
N HIS A 221 5.35 14.35 -0.73
CA HIS A 221 3.92 14.23 -0.48
C HIS A 221 3.15 14.14 -1.82
N PRO A 222 2.07 13.33 -1.93
CA PRO A 222 1.29 13.18 -3.17
C PRO A 222 0.95 14.49 -3.87
N LYS A 223 0.50 15.51 -3.12
CA LYS A 223 0.15 16.83 -3.67
C LYS A 223 1.33 17.55 -4.32
N GLU A 224 2.54 17.41 -3.76
CA GLU A 224 3.76 18.03 -4.28
C GLU A 224 4.18 17.37 -5.58
N ILE A 225 4.11 16.03 -5.65
CA ILE A 225 4.43 15.27 -6.85
C ILE A 225 3.46 15.60 -7.99
N LEU A 226 2.16 15.69 -7.69
CA LEU A 226 1.13 16.06 -8.67
C LEU A 226 1.32 17.50 -9.20
N ALA A 227 1.67 18.44 -8.31
CA ALA A 227 1.83 19.84 -8.67
C ALA A 227 3.10 20.08 -9.50
N ASN A 228 4.19 19.38 -9.18
CA ASN A 228 5.51 19.61 -9.75
C ASN A 228 6.21 18.27 -10.08
N PRO A 229 5.85 17.58 -11.16
CA PRO A 229 6.55 16.38 -11.60
C PRO A 229 8.02 16.71 -11.95
N ALA A 230 8.97 15.96 -11.40
CA ALA A 230 10.41 16.23 -11.55
C ALA A 230 10.95 15.93 -12.96
N SER A 231 10.22 15.14 -13.76
CA SER A 231 10.64 14.74 -15.12
C SER A 231 9.44 14.30 -15.95
N ASP A 232 9.64 14.21 -17.27
CA ASP A 232 8.65 13.68 -18.21
C ASP A 232 8.26 12.22 -17.86
N PHE A 233 9.22 11.43 -17.37
CA PHE A 233 8.93 10.08 -16.88
C PHE A 233 7.92 10.12 -15.73
N VAL A 234 8.14 10.96 -14.72
CA VAL A 234 7.22 11.09 -13.58
C VAL A 234 5.88 11.63 -14.07
N ALA A 235 5.85 12.68 -14.90
CA ALA A 235 4.62 13.24 -15.45
C ALA A 235 3.78 12.19 -16.21
N SER A 236 4.43 11.38 -17.04
CA SER A 236 3.79 10.27 -17.75
C SER A 236 3.32 9.17 -16.81
N PHE A 237 4.14 8.80 -15.81
CA PHE A 237 3.83 7.73 -14.86
C PHE A 237 2.63 8.06 -13.98
N ILE A 238 2.55 9.29 -13.46
CA ILE A 238 1.41 9.76 -12.65
C ILE A 238 0.19 10.12 -13.51
N GLY A 239 0.36 10.13 -14.84
CA GLY A 239 -0.72 10.41 -15.77
C GLY A 239 -1.17 11.87 -15.75
N VAL A 240 -0.23 12.83 -15.59
CA VAL A 240 -0.51 14.27 -15.75
C VAL A 240 -1.14 14.55 -17.11
N ASP A 241 -0.80 13.77 -18.13
CA ASP A 241 -1.51 13.79 -19.41
C ASP A 241 -2.93 13.21 -19.33
N ARG A 242 -3.23 12.38 -18.30
CA ARG A 242 -4.62 12.00 -17.98
C ARG A 242 -5.40 13.16 -17.35
N GLY A 243 -4.74 14.06 -16.59
CA GLY A 243 -5.31 15.31 -16.07
C GLY A 243 -5.42 16.42 -17.11
N LYS A 244 -4.63 16.35 -18.19
CA LYS A 244 -4.79 17.16 -19.40
C LYS A 244 -5.78 16.53 -20.39
N ARG A 245 -6.64 15.63 -19.96
CA ARG A 245 -7.77 15.25 -20.77
C ARG A 245 -8.52 16.52 -21.06
N ARG A 246 -8.42 17.03 -22.29
CA ARG A 246 -9.37 18.00 -22.80
C ARG A 246 -10.73 17.32 -22.72
N LEU A 247 -11.45 17.64 -21.66
CA LEU A 247 -12.82 17.21 -21.56
C LEU A 247 -13.59 18.09 -22.55
N SER A 248 -14.11 17.50 -23.59
CA SER A 248 -15.07 18.16 -24.46
C SER A 248 -16.46 17.97 -23.84
N VAL A 249 -17.24 19.02 -23.94
CA VAL A 249 -18.65 18.98 -23.50
C VAL A 249 -19.44 18.46 -24.70
N ASP A 250 -20.06 17.30 -24.54
CA ASP A 250 -21.06 16.78 -25.47
C ASP A 250 -22.42 17.05 -24.91
N HIS A 251 -23.27 17.72 -25.70
CA HIS A 251 -24.61 18.15 -25.24
C HIS A 251 -25.55 16.93 -25.15
N LEU A 252 -26.04 16.66 -23.93
CA LEU A 252 -27.22 15.83 -23.72
C LEU A 252 -28.47 16.71 -23.81
N GLU A 253 -29.61 16.13 -24.15
CA GLU A 253 -30.91 16.83 -24.10
C GLU A 253 -31.19 17.31 -22.66
N GLY A 254 -31.51 18.59 -22.48
CA GLY A 254 -31.77 19.25 -21.21
C GLY A 254 -30.54 19.98 -20.61
N ASP A 255 -30.64 20.31 -19.31
CA ASP A 255 -29.60 21.08 -18.58
C ASP A 255 -28.33 20.26 -18.18
N ASN A 256 -28.20 19.08 -18.74
CA ASN A 256 -27.05 18.21 -18.46
C ASN A 256 -26.12 18.13 -19.67
N ALA A 257 -24.81 18.19 -19.44
CA ALA A 257 -23.81 17.99 -20.46
C ALA A 257 -22.88 16.82 -20.08
N LEU A 258 -22.57 15.95 -21.04
CA LEU A 258 -21.65 14.86 -20.88
C LEU A 258 -20.23 15.38 -21.07
N LEU A 259 -19.35 15.12 -20.10
CA LEU A 259 -17.92 15.32 -20.25
C LEU A 259 -17.32 14.06 -20.89
N VAL A 260 -16.74 14.23 -22.08
CA VAL A 260 -16.03 13.17 -22.81
C VAL A 260 -14.56 13.46 -22.88
N ASP A 261 -13.73 12.41 -22.69
CA ASP A 261 -12.28 12.55 -22.83
C ASP A 261 -11.86 12.56 -24.31
N GLY A 262 -10.56 12.86 -24.57
CA GLY A 262 -10.02 12.92 -25.91
C GLY A 262 -10.07 11.61 -26.73
N ALA A 263 -10.47 10.49 -26.09
CA ALA A 263 -10.72 9.20 -26.71
C ALA A 263 -12.23 8.94 -26.92
N GLY A 264 -13.12 9.88 -26.53
CA GLY A 264 -14.55 9.77 -26.66
C GLY A 264 -15.26 8.99 -25.54
N TYR A 265 -14.56 8.66 -24.45
CA TYR A 265 -15.19 7.99 -23.30
C TYR A 265 -15.81 8.99 -22.34
N ALA A 266 -16.99 8.62 -21.80
CA ALA A 266 -17.67 9.42 -20.78
C ALA A 266 -16.79 9.56 -19.52
N ALA A 267 -16.44 10.79 -19.18
CA ALA A 267 -15.60 11.14 -18.02
C ALA A 267 -16.41 11.71 -16.85
N GLY A 268 -17.66 12.14 -17.11
CA GLY A 268 -18.56 12.68 -16.08
C GLY A 268 -19.77 13.38 -16.70
N VAL A 269 -20.66 13.89 -15.84
CA VAL A 269 -21.83 14.68 -16.24
C VAL A 269 -21.74 16.04 -15.57
N LEU A 270 -21.87 17.11 -16.38
CA LEU A 270 -22.06 18.47 -15.89
C LEU A 270 -23.56 18.66 -15.65
N THR A 271 -23.95 18.99 -14.42
CA THR A 271 -25.30 19.41 -14.09
C THR A 271 -25.29 20.88 -13.70
N ALA A 272 -26.25 21.65 -14.15
CA ALA A 272 -26.37 23.07 -13.82
C ALA A 272 -27.57 23.31 -12.90
N PRO A 273 -27.56 22.91 -11.63
CA PRO A 273 -28.61 23.27 -10.70
C PRO A 273 -28.43 24.74 -10.29
N GLY A 274 -29.32 25.61 -10.72
CA GLY A 274 -29.38 27.03 -10.30
C GLY A 274 -28.28 27.93 -10.88
N GLY A 275 -27.77 27.63 -12.09
CA GLY A 275 -26.81 28.47 -12.79
C GLY A 275 -25.35 28.35 -12.32
N ARG A 276 -25.02 27.40 -11.50
CA ARG A 276 -23.64 27.04 -11.12
C ARG A 276 -23.23 25.69 -11.72
N LEU A 277 -22.09 25.66 -12.40
CA LEU A 277 -21.54 24.44 -12.95
C LEU A 277 -21.06 23.55 -11.78
N ALA A 278 -21.69 22.40 -11.58
CA ALA A 278 -21.18 21.33 -10.72
C ALA A 278 -20.85 20.12 -11.58
N TYR A 279 -19.69 19.51 -11.39
CA TYR A 279 -19.33 18.28 -12.08
C TYR A 279 -19.24 17.11 -11.11
N ARG A 280 -19.69 15.96 -11.55
CA ARG A 280 -19.63 14.71 -10.80
C ARG A 280 -18.65 13.78 -11.50
N ILE A 281 -17.54 13.49 -10.85
CA ILE A 281 -16.64 12.40 -11.24
C ILE A 281 -16.91 11.29 -10.23
N SER A 282 -17.47 10.15 -10.69
CA SER A 282 -17.76 8.96 -9.88
C SER A 282 -17.96 9.25 -8.39
N ASP A 283 -19.21 9.48 -7.99
CA ASP A 283 -19.71 9.64 -6.60
C ASP A 283 -19.23 10.81 -5.72
N LYS A 284 -18.41 11.73 -6.21
CA LYS A 284 -18.12 12.98 -5.48
C LYS A 284 -18.58 14.20 -6.28
N THR A 285 -19.47 15.00 -5.67
CA THR A 285 -19.85 16.30 -6.22
C THR A 285 -18.80 17.33 -5.81
N VAL A 286 -18.10 17.94 -6.78
CA VAL A 286 -17.16 19.04 -6.54
C VAL A 286 -17.79 20.31 -7.10
N GLN A 287 -17.94 21.35 -6.26
CA GLN A 287 -18.37 22.67 -6.71
C GLN A 287 -17.16 23.40 -7.30
N ALA A 288 -17.29 23.93 -8.51
CA ALA A 288 -16.29 24.83 -9.08
C ALA A 288 -16.28 26.11 -8.23
N GLY A 289 -15.16 26.38 -7.55
CA GLY A 289 -14.94 27.66 -6.87
C GLY A 289 -14.84 28.78 -7.89
N ASP A 290 -15.28 29.98 -7.49
CA ASP A 290 -15.16 31.22 -8.26
C ASP A 290 -13.70 31.39 -8.69
N ALA A 291 -13.45 31.46 -10.04
CA ALA A 291 -12.22 31.93 -10.64
C ALA A 291 -12.37 33.43 -10.94
#